data_6f765c2a1074e1fa5e4d96fb886e21ef
#
_entry.id   6f765c2a1074e1fa5e4d96fb886e21ef
#
_cell.length_a   1.000
_cell.length_b   1.000
_cell.length_c   1.000
_cell.angle_alpha   90.00
_cell.angle_beta   90.00
_cell.angle_gamma   90.00
#
_symmetry.space_group_name_H-M   'P 1'
#
loop_
_entity.id
_entity.type
_entity.pdbx_description
1 polymer ?
#
loop_
_entity_poly.entity_id
_entity_poly.type
_entity_poly.pdbx_seq_one_letter_code
_entity_poly.pdbx_strand_id
1 'polypeptide(L)'
;MNKIINSDALEALRTLPDSCCRTCITSPPYYGLRDYGADGQIGLEDTPDQYIENLVKIFREVRRVLNDDGTLWVNIGDSYTQKNLNGIPWLLA
;
A
#
# COMPACT_ATOMS: atom_id res chain seq x y z
N MET A 1 -22.42 -4.35 5.47
CA MET A 1 -22.84 -3.90 4.12
C MET A 1 -21.65 -3.93 3.18
N ASN A 2 -21.83 -4.52 2.03
CA ASN A 2 -20.76 -4.56 1.02
C ASN A 2 -20.78 -3.30 0.17
N LYS A 3 -19.61 -2.70 -0.01
CA LYS A 3 -19.47 -1.47 -0.79
C LYS A 3 -18.18 -1.52 -1.60
N ILE A 4 -18.25 -1.08 -2.84
CA ILE A 4 -17.09 -0.90 -3.71
C ILE A 4 -16.86 0.58 -3.88
N ILE A 5 -15.64 1.03 -3.57
CA ILE A 5 -15.23 2.43 -3.76
C ILE A 5 -14.22 2.47 -4.90
N ASN A 6 -14.60 3.12 -5.99
CA ASN A 6 -13.72 3.32 -7.13
C ASN A 6 -12.99 4.65 -6.97
N SER A 7 -11.82 4.62 -6.36
CA SER A 7 -11.04 5.81 -6.00
C SER A 7 -9.59 5.41 -5.76
N ASP A 8 -8.70 6.40 -5.73
CA ASP A 8 -7.37 6.21 -5.19
C ASP A 8 -7.46 5.72 -3.74
N ALA A 9 -6.61 4.75 -3.36
CA ALA A 9 -6.71 4.10 -2.06
C ALA A 9 -6.56 5.09 -0.89
N LEU A 10 -5.60 6.01 -0.97
CA LEU A 10 -5.37 6.98 0.09
C LEU A 10 -6.57 7.92 0.26
N GLU A 11 -7.12 8.40 -0.85
CA GLU A 11 -8.31 9.25 -0.82
C GLU A 11 -9.51 8.51 -0.25
N ALA A 12 -9.73 7.26 -0.67
CA ALA A 12 -10.82 6.44 -0.17
C ALA A 12 -10.69 6.19 1.34
N LEU A 13 -9.50 5.85 1.81
CA LEU A 13 -9.25 5.60 3.23
C LEU A 13 -9.53 6.84 4.08
N ARG A 14 -9.19 8.03 3.59
CA ARG A 14 -9.43 9.28 4.30
C ARG A 14 -10.91 9.57 4.52
N THR A 15 -11.79 8.97 3.73
CA THR A 15 -13.25 9.14 3.88
C THR A 15 -13.84 8.21 4.93
N LEU A 16 -13.09 7.21 5.40
CA LEU A 16 -13.57 6.22 6.36
C LEU A 16 -13.33 6.70 7.79
N PRO A 17 -14.26 6.39 8.72
CA PRO A 17 -14.06 6.74 10.13
C PRO A 17 -12.98 5.89 10.78
N ASP A 18 -12.47 6.34 11.92
CA ASP A 18 -11.51 5.60 12.73
C ASP A 18 -12.11 4.28 13.21
N SER A 19 -11.28 3.24 13.26
CA SER A 19 -11.65 1.96 13.86
C SER A 19 -12.93 1.35 13.29
N CYS A 20 -13.13 1.48 11.97
CA CYS A 20 -14.33 0.98 11.30
C CYS A 20 -14.17 -0.41 10.67
N CYS A 21 -12.94 -0.95 10.65
CA CYS A 21 -12.64 -2.22 9.98
C CYS A 21 -11.98 -3.20 10.93
N ARG A 22 -12.28 -4.49 10.76
CA ARG A 22 -11.66 -5.58 11.54
C ARG A 22 -10.42 -6.13 10.87
N THR A 23 -10.36 -6.09 9.54
CA THR A 23 -9.23 -6.62 8.80
C THR A 23 -9.04 -5.86 7.50
N CYS A 24 -7.79 -5.82 7.07
CA CYS A 24 -7.41 -5.34 5.75
C CYS A 24 -6.56 -6.41 5.08
N ILE A 25 -6.93 -6.77 3.85
CA ILE A 25 -6.16 -7.71 3.03
C ILE A 25 -5.81 -6.97 1.75
N THR A 26 -4.52 -6.88 1.44
CA THR A 26 -4.08 -6.10 0.29
C THR A 26 -2.83 -6.69 -0.35
N SER A 27 -2.68 -6.42 -1.65
CA SER A 27 -1.49 -6.70 -2.42
C SER A 27 -1.12 -5.41 -3.15
N PRO A 28 -0.27 -4.55 -2.57
CA PRO A 28 0.11 -3.30 -3.23
C PRO A 28 0.92 -3.57 -4.50
N PRO A 29 0.94 -2.61 -5.44
CA PRO A 29 1.79 -2.74 -6.62
C PRO A 29 3.25 -2.92 -6.21
N TYR A 30 3.94 -3.87 -6.85
CA TYR A 30 5.35 -4.11 -6.58
C TYR A 30 6.19 -3.01 -7.23
N TYR A 31 7.28 -2.65 -6.57
CA TYR A 31 8.14 -1.60 -7.07
C TYR A 31 8.80 -1.99 -8.41
N GLY A 32 8.60 -1.15 -9.43
CA GLY A 32 9.23 -1.30 -10.74
C GLY A 32 8.73 -2.48 -11.57
N LEU A 33 7.61 -3.13 -11.19
CA LEU A 33 7.17 -4.34 -11.87
C LEU A 33 6.14 -4.08 -12.96
N ARG A 34 5.14 -3.25 -12.72
CA ARG A 34 4.04 -3.04 -13.67
C ARG A 34 3.69 -1.56 -13.81
N ASP A 35 3.40 -1.17 -15.04
CA ASP A 35 2.81 0.12 -15.36
C ASP A 35 1.35 -0.09 -15.77
N TYR A 36 0.42 0.42 -14.96
CA TYR A 36 -1.02 0.34 -15.22
C TYR A 36 -1.53 1.53 -16.03
N GLY A 37 -0.65 2.48 -16.39
CA GLY A 37 -1.02 3.66 -17.17
C GLY A 37 -1.78 4.74 -16.42
N ALA A 38 -1.88 4.66 -15.11
CA ALA A 38 -2.55 5.66 -14.28
C ALA A 38 -1.54 6.69 -13.75
N ASP A 39 -1.89 7.98 -13.82
CA ASP A 39 -1.07 9.02 -13.22
C ASP A 39 -1.04 8.86 -11.71
N GLY A 40 0.16 9.05 -11.12
CA GLY A 40 0.33 8.90 -9.68
C GLY A 40 0.31 7.45 -9.19
N GLN A 41 0.42 6.48 -10.10
CA GLN A 41 0.48 5.07 -9.74
C GLN A 41 1.64 4.79 -8.79
N ILE A 42 1.38 4.01 -7.72
CA ILE A 42 2.42 3.50 -6.84
C ILE A 42 3.14 2.34 -7.51
N GLY A 43 4.46 2.30 -7.39
CA GLY A 43 5.32 1.26 -7.97
C GLY A 43 6.27 1.78 -9.03
N LEU A 44 6.07 3.00 -9.54
CA LEU A 44 6.91 3.61 -10.57
C LEU A 44 7.71 4.81 -10.06
N GLU A 45 7.91 4.92 -8.76
CA GLU A 45 8.74 5.96 -8.16
C GLU A 45 10.20 5.84 -8.61
N ASP A 46 10.92 6.96 -8.60
CA ASP A 46 12.32 7.00 -9.03
C ASP A 46 13.23 6.16 -8.13
N THR A 47 12.91 6.05 -6.85
CA THR A 47 13.71 5.31 -5.87
C THR A 47 12.85 4.39 -5.03
N PRO A 48 13.43 3.27 -4.52
CA PRO A 48 12.71 2.42 -3.56
C PRO A 48 12.26 3.18 -2.31
N ASP A 49 13.04 4.14 -1.85
CA ASP A 49 12.69 4.95 -0.65
C ASP A 49 11.42 5.76 -0.88
N GLN A 50 11.25 6.36 -2.05
CA GLN A 50 10.02 7.08 -2.39
C GLN A 50 8.81 6.14 -2.47
N TYR A 51 9.00 4.95 -3.02
CA TYR A 51 7.97 3.92 -3.06
C TYR A 51 7.52 3.55 -1.65
N ILE A 52 8.46 3.31 -0.74
CA ILE A 52 8.17 2.98 0.65
C ILE A 52 7.44 4.14 1.35
N GLU A 53 7.89 5.38 1.16
CA GLU A 53 7.21 6.55 1.74
C GLU A 53 5.75 6.62 1.30
N ASN A 54 5.47 6.39 0.02
CA ASN A 54 4.12 6.43 -0.52
C ASN A 54 3.25 5.31 0.07
N LEU A 55 3.79 4.11 0.20
CA LEU A 55 3.08 3.00 0.85
C LEU A 55 2.82 3.27 2.33
N VAL A 56 3.79 3.81 3.05
CA VAL A 56 3.64 4.11 4.48
C VAL A 56 2.51 5.11 4.73
N LYS A 57 2.34 6.11 3.87
CA LYS A 57 1.21 7.04 3.98
C LYS A 57 -0.13 6.30 3.94
N ILE A 58 -0.25 5.33 3.03
CA ILE A 58 -1.47 4.53 2.90
C ILE A 58 -1.66 3.64 4.13
N PHE A 59 -0.62 2.94 4.57
CA PHE A 59 -0.72 2.03 5.70
C PHE A 59 -0.94 2.73 7.04
N ARG A 60 -0.52 3.99 7.19
CA ARG A 60 -0.90 4.79 8.37
C ARG A 60 -2.42 5.01 8.42
N GLU A 61 -3.05 5.25 7.27
CA GLU A 61 -4.51 5.37 7.21
C GLU A 61 -5.19 4.01 7.40
N VAL A 62 -4.61 2.93 6.91
CA VAL A 62 -5.10 1.58 7.21
C VAL A 62 -5.09 1.33 8.71
N ARG A 63 -4.00 1.68 9.40
CA ARG A 63 -3.90 1.56 10.85
C ARG A 63 -4.99 2.36 11.55
N ARG A 64 -5.27 3.56 11.10
CA ARG A 64 -6.31 4.42 11.67
C ARG A 64 -7.70 3.79 11.55
N VAL A 65 -8.02 3.21 10.39
CA VAL A 65 -9.36 2.62 10.14
C VAL A 65 -9.52 1.22 10.71
N LEU A 66 -8.43 0.53 11.07
CA LEU A 66 -8.52 -0.78 11.71
C LEU A 66 -8.88 -0.63 13.19
N ASN A 67 -9.68 -1.57 13.71
CA ASN A 67 -9.92 -1.70 15.14
C ASN A 67 -8.59 -2.02 15.85
N ASP A 68 -8.50 -1.78 17.15
CA ASP A 68 -7.31 -2.05 17.96
C ASP A 68 -6.87 -3.52 17.88
N ASP A 69 -7.83 -4.43 17.77
CA ASP A 69 -7.58 -5.87 17.60
C ASP A 69 -7.66 -6.31 16.13
N GLY A 70 -7.68 -5.38 15.21
CA GLY A 70 -7.73 -5.66 13.79
C GLY A 70 -6.44 -6.26 13.24
N THR A 71 -6.55 -6.91 12.08
CA THR A 71 -5.41 -7.55 11.42
C THR A 71 -5.18 -6.97 10.03
N LEU A 72 -3.90 -6.91 9.66
CA LEU A 72 -3.47 -6.48 8.32
C LEU A 72 -2.71 -7.62 7.66
N TRP A 73 -3.16 -8.02 6.47
CA TRP A 73 -2.53 -9.05 5.65
C TRP A 73 -2.01 -8.40 4.38
N VAL A 74 -0.70 -8.40 4.19
CA VAL A 74 -0.05 -7.79 3.03
C VAL A 74 0.70 -8.85 2.25
N ASN A 75 0.35 -9.00 0.97
CA ASN A 75 1.09 -9.82 0.03
C ASN A 75 1.98 -8.91 -0.80
N ILE A 76 3.27 -8.93 -0.54
CA ILE A 76 4.24 -8.08 -1.24
C ILE A 76 5.51 -8.86 -1.53
N GLY A 77 6.06 -8.66 -2.74
CA GLY A 77 7.32 -9.22 -3.15
C GLY A 77 8.40 -8.17 -3.29
N ASP A 78 9.63 -8.64 -3.41
CA ASP A 78 10.77 -7.78 -3.69
C ASP A 78 10.94 -7.60 -5.20
N SER A 79 11.80 -6.67 -5.57
CA SER A 79 12.19 -6.43 -6.95
C SER A 79 13.68 -6.17 -7.03
N TYR A 80 14.21 -6.20 -8.26
CA TYR A 80 15.64 -6.02 -8.51
C TYR A 80 15.91 -4.68 -9.17
N THR A 81 16.99 -4.04 -8.76
CA THR A 81 17.58 -2.90 -9.46
C THR A 81 19.03 -3.24 -9.74
N GLN A 82 19.43 -3.26 -11.02
CA GLN A 82 20.79 -3.61 -11.44
C GLN A 82 21.25 -4.95 -10.85
N LYS A 83 20.38 -5.97 -10.88
CA LYS A 83 20.62 -7.33 -10.35
C LYS A 83 20.74 -7.42 -8.83
N ASN A 84 20.47 -6.36 -8.09
CA ASN A 84 20.43 -6.38 -6.62
C ASN A 84 19.00 -6.31 -6.12
N LEU A 85 18.69 -7.08 -5.08
CA LEU A 85 17.40 -6.99 -4.42
C LEU A 85 17.24 -5.63 -3.73
N ASN A 86 16.08 -5.02 -3.88
CA ASN A 86 15.78 -3.73 -3.24
C ASN A 86 15.47 -3.86 -1.75
N GLY A 87 15.11 -5.04 -1.26
CA GLY A 87 14.76 -5.25 0.13
C GLY A 87 13.40 -4.70 0.50
N ILE A 88 12.47 -4.60 -0.45
CA ILE A 88 11.16 -3.96 -0.27
C ILE A 88 10.39 -4.50 0.93
N PRO A 89 10.21 -5.82 1.13
CA PRO A 89 9.46 -6.31 2.28
C PRO A 89 10.07 -5.88 3.62
N TRP A 90 11.38 -5.87 3.73
CA TRP A 90 12.07 -5.43 4.95
C TRP A 90 11.93 -3.93 5.19
N LEU A 91 12.01 -3.12 4.13
CA LEU A 91 11.87 -1.67 4.23
C LEU A 91 10.44 -1.27 4.61
N LEU A 92 9.44 -1.99 4.10
CA LEU A 92 8.04 -1.72 4.41
C LEU A 92 7.69 -2.12 5.84
N ALA A 93 8.22 -3.23 6.29
CA ALA A 93 7.96 -3.72 7.64
C ALA A 93 8.48 -2.75 8.69
#